data_ce55ba412a717ba21047ad005ce2d0be
#
_entry.id   ce55ba412a717ba21047ad005ce2d0be
#
_cell.length_a   1.000
_cell.length_b   1.000
_cell.length_c   1.000
_cell.angle_alpha   90.00
_cell.angle_beta   90.00
_cell.angle_gamma   90.00
#
_symmetry.space_group_name_H-M   'P 1'
#
loop_
_entity.id
_entity.type
_entity.pdbx_description
1 polymer ?
#
loop_
_entity_poly.entity_id
_entity_poly.type
_entity_poly.pdbx_seq_one_letter_code
_entity_poly.pdbx_strand_id
1 'polypeptide(L)'
;MKNLFKTAFVLLVAMISMETSVSAQTLKNLLKQTKSSTTKTTVSAAFTQGQNAGTALKALNDQYKLDGKKLNMGNATNILNAAALASSVKNLKSSDRAYKTDYAKGLISGSKNLVNESNSSSVISALTSFSELDLTSLTKKASKSNKVTTQVSGTIENASSIASSLSSILDMFK
;
A
#
# COMPACT_ATOMS: atom_id res chain seq x y z
N MET A 1 2.43 -22.70 9.62
CA MET A 1 1.47 -21.62 9.27
C MET A 1 2.08 -20.22 9.11
N LYS A 2 3.24 -19.90 9.67
CA LYS A 2 3.88 -18.56 9.55
C LYS A 2 4.42 -18.22 8.14
N ASN A 3 4.68 -19.21 7.29
CA ASN A 3 5.27 -18.99 5.96
C ASN A 3 4.24 -18.74 4.85
N LEU A 4 3.00 -19.18 5.02
CA LEU A 4 1.92 -18.97 4.04
C LEU A 4 1.52 -17.49 3.92
N PHE A 5 1.56 -16.74 5.02
CA PHE A 5 1.25 -15.31 5.01
C PHE A 5 2.31 -14.47 4.28
N LYS A 6 3.57 -14.87 4.36
CA LYS A 6 4.67 -14.17 3.66
C LYS A 6 4.56 -14.37 2.14
N THR A 7 4.19 -15.57 1.71
CA THR A 7 4.07 -15.90 0.28
C THR A 7 2.84 -15.25 -0.35
N ALA A 8 1.71 -15.20 0.36
CA ALA A 8 0.49 -14.55 -0.12
C ALA A 8 0.65 -13.03 -0.26
N PHE A 9 1.42 -12.39 0.63
CA PHE A 9 1.65 -10.95 0.59
C PHE A 9 2.59 -10.54 -0.56
N VAL A 10 3.62 -11.33 -0.84
CA VAL A 10 4.52 -11.11 -1.99
C VAL A 10 3.77 -11.31 -3.31
N LEU A 11 2.85 -12.26 -3.37
CA LEU A 11 1.99 -12.48 -4.55
C LEU A 11 0.98 -11.34 -4.77
N LEU A 12 0.43 -10.76 -3.70
CA LEU A 12 -0.50 -9.64 -3.79
C LEU A 12 0.18 -8.39 -4.36
N VAL A 13 1.40 -8.09 -3.91
CA VAL A 13 2.21 -6.97 -4.42
C VAL A 13 2.61 -7.21 -5.89
N ALA A 14 2.89 -8.45 -6.27
CA ALA A 14 3.23 -8.81 -7.65
C ALA A 14 2.03 -8.66 -8.61
N MET A 15 0.79 -8.92 -8.15
CA MET A 15 -0.41 -8.79 -9.00
C MET A 15 -0.81 -7.33 -9.23
N ILE A 16 -0.55 -6.42 -8.30
CA ILE A 16 -0.83 -4.98 -8.47
C ILE A 16 0.09 -4.36 -9.54
N SER A 17 1.22 -4.98 -9.82
CA SER A 17 2.21 -4.49 -10.79
C SER A 17 1.94 -4.90 -12.25
N MET A 18 0.95 -5.76 -12.53
CA MET A 18 0.79 -6.36 -13.86
C MET A 18 -0.04 -5.54 -14.84
N GLU A 19 -0.78 -4.52 -14.42
CA GLU A 19 -1.58 -3.71 -15.35
C GLU A 19 -0.97 -2.37 -15.75
N THR A 20 0.10 -1.97 -15.12
CA THR A 20 0.94 -0.89 -15.64
C THR A 20 2.24 -1.54 -16.08
N SER A 21 2.59 -1.49 -17.35
CA SER A 21 3.75 -2.05 -18.02
C SER A 21 5.10 -1.90 -17.27
N VAL A 22 5.11 -2.31 -16.02
CA VAL A 22 6.30 -2.50 -15.23
C VAL A 22 6.85 -3.87 -15.66
N SER A 23 7.77 -3.82 -16.60
CA SER A 23 8.41 -4.94 -17.24
C SER A 23 8.82 -6.02 -16.23
N ALA A 24 8.73 -7.28 -16.65
CA ALA A 24 9.24 -8.47 -15.95
C ALA A 24 10.70 -8.32 -15.45
N GLN A 25 11.44 -7.32 -15.93
CA GLN A 25 12.77 -6.93 -15.49
C GLN A 25 12.79 -6.34 -14.07
N THR A 26 11.75 -5.60 -13.66
CA THR A 26 11.69 -5.05 -12.29
C THR A 26 11.47 -6.15 -11.26
N LEU A 27 10.66 -7.16 -11.58
CA LEU A 27 10.49 -8.34 -10.74
C LEU A 27 11.76 -9.19 -10.68
N LYS A 28 12.45 -9.38 -11.81
CA LYS A 28 13.76 -10.07 -11.85
C LYS A 28 14.82 -9.31 -11.05
N ASN A 29 14.82 -7.99 -11.09
CA ASN A 29 15.76 -7.18 -10.30
C ASN A 29 15.43 -7.21 -8.79
N LEU A 30 14.15 -7.21 -8.41
CA LEU A 30 13.73 -7.40 -7.01
C LEU A 30 14.14 -8.81 -6.51
N LEU A 31 13.91 -9.85 -7.31
CA LEU A 31 14.32 -11.22 -6.95
C LEU A 31 15.84 -11.41 -6.97
N LYS A 32 16.59 -10.70 -7.82
CA LYS A 32 18.06 -10.72 -7.82
C LYS A 32 18.64 -9.97 -6.62
N GLN A 33 18.04 -8.87 -6.18
CA GLN A 33 18.45 -8.17 -4.95
C GLN A 33 18.29 -9.03 -3.70
N THR A 34 17.29 -9.92 -3.66
CA THR A 34 17.14 -10.87 -2.55
C THR A 34 18.14 -12.04 -2.60
N LYS A 35 18.80 -12.30 -3.74
CA LYS A 35 19.78 -13.41 -3.89
C LYS A 35 21.24 -12.97 -3.89
N SER A 36 21.56 -11.68 -4.00
CA SER A 36 22.93 -11.22 -4.25
C SER A 36 23.57 -10.42 -3.11
N SER A 37 23.07 -10.52 -1.88
CA SER A 37 23.75 -9.86 -0.77
C SER A 37 23.98 -10.84 0.36
N THR A 38 25.18 -11.41 0.35
CA THR A 38 25.79 -12.12 1.47
C THR A 38 26.23 -11.17 2.60
N THR A 39 25.79 -9.94 2.58
CA THR A 39 25.79 -9.04 3.73
C THR A 39 24.34 -8.95 4.17
N LYS A 40 23.99 -9.62 5.25
CA LYS A 40 22.68 -9.65 5.89
C LYS A 40 22.31 -8.27 6.42
N THR A 41 22.05 -7.33 5.56
CA THR A 41 21.29 -6.13 5.93
C THR A 41 19.86 -6.59 6.02
N THR A 42 19.43 -6.98 7.21
CA THR A 42 18.03 -7.29 7.48
C THR A 42 17.25 -6.00 7.26
N VAL A 43 16.64 -5.85 6.09
CA VAL A 43 15.72 -4.74 5.82
C VAL A 43 14.65 -4.83 6.91
N SER A 44 14.49 -3.76 7.68
CA SER A 44 13.56 -3.78 8.80
C SER A 44 12.13 -4.02 8.30
N ALA A 45 11.33 -4.72 9.08
CA ALA A 45 9.92 -4.94 8.77
C ALA A 45 9.18 -3.60 8.58
N ALA A 46 9.59 -2.57 9.32
CA ALA A 46 9.06 -1.23 9.20
C ALA A 46 9.36 -0.61 7.83
N PHE A 47 10.61 -0.72 7.35
CA PHE A 47 10.97 -0.24 6.02
C PHE A 47 10.14 -0.93 4.93
N THR A 48 10.02 -2.25 4.99
CA THR A 48 9.22 -3.01 4.01
C THR A 48 7.74 -2.59 4.03
N GLN A 49 7.16 -2.41 5.22
CA GLN A 49 5.78 -1.93 5.33
C GLN A 49 5.63 -0.51 4.80
N GLY A 50 6.57 0.38 5.10
CA GLY A 50 6.61 1.73 4.53
C GLY A 50 6.71 1.71 3.01
N GLN A 51 7.56 0.88 2.44
CA GLN A 51 7.71 0.74 1.00
C GLN A 51 6.42 0.25 0.33
N ASN A 52 5.74 -0.73 0.92
CA ASN A 52 4.45 -1.21 0.44
C ASN A 52 3.38 -0.12 0.51
N ALA A 53 3.35 0.65 1.61
CA ALA A 53 2.44 1.78 1.75
C ALA A 53 2.71 2.85 0.69
N GLY A 54 3.97 3.18 0.43
CA GLY A 54 4.36 4.15 -0.60
C GLY A 54 3.92 3.72 -2.00
N THR A 55 4.12 2.45 -2.33
CA THR A 55 3.69 1.87 -3.61
C THR A 55 2.17 1.93 -3.77
N ALA A 56 1.43 1.53 -2.75
CA ALA A 56 -0.04 1.56 -2.78
C ALA A 56 -0.56 3.00 -2.87
N LEU A 57 0.05 3.93 -2.12
CA LEU A 57 -0.31 5.34 -2.14
C LEU A 57 -0.06 5.98 -3.51
N LYS A 58 1.07 5.64 -4.15
CA LYS A 58 1.38 6.11 -5.51
C LYS A 58 0.34 5.61 -6.52
N ALA A 59 -0.02 4.34 -6.47
CA ALA A 59 -1.02 3.75 -7.35
C ALA A 59 -2.40 4.39 -7.15
N LEU A 60 -2.81 4.62 -5.91
CA LEU A 60 -4.06 5.32 -5.59
C LEU A 60 -4.03 6.77 -6.09
N ASN A 61 -2.90 7.47 -5.94
CA ASN A 61 -2.76 8.85 -6.42
C ASN A 61 -2.82 8.95 -7.94
N ASP A 62 -2.22 8.01 -8.65
CA ASP A 62 -2.29 7.99 -10.11
C ASP A 62 -3.73 7.77 -10.58
N GLN A 63 -4.45 6.82 -9.99
CA GLN A 63 -5.86 6.58 -10.29
C GLN A 63 -6.74 7.76 -9.90
N TYR A 64 -6.51 8.38 -8.74
CA TYR A 64 -7.23 9.55 -8.28
C TYR A 64 -7.12 10.73 -9.24
N LYS A 65 -5.94 10.94 -9.83
CA LYS A 65 -5.72 11.97 -10.87
C LYS A 65 -6.45 11.64 -12.16
N LEU A 66 -6.42 10.37 -12.58
CA LEU A 66 -7.11 9.91 -13.80
C LEU A 66 -8.62 10.05 -13.67
N ASP A 67 -9.19 9.76 -12.51
CA ASP A 67 -10.64 9.81 -12.23
C ASP A 67 -11.13 11.22 -11.85
N GLY A 68 -10.39 12.27 -12.20
CA GLY A 68 -10.79 13.67 -11.95
C GLY A 68 -10.85 14.03 -10.46
N LYS A 69 -9.92 13.51 -9.67
CA LYS A 69 -9.82 13.68 -8.21
C LYS A 69 -11.00 13.08 -7.44
N LYS A 70 -11.45 11.93 -7.88
CA LYS A 70 -12.46 11.13 -7.19
C LYS A 70 -11.92 9.71 -6.98
N LEU A 71 -12.05 9.18 -5.78
CA LEU A 71 -11.67 7.81 -5.49
C LEU A 71 -12.92 6.91 -5.55
N ASN A 72 -13.03 6.14 -6.62
CA ASN A 72 -14.13 5.20 -6.80
C ASN A 72 -13.81 3.87 -6.10
N MET A 73 -14.44 3.64 -4.94
CA MET A 73 -14.32 2.37 -4.20
C MET A 73 -15.15 1.23 -4.79
N GLY A 74 -15.81 1.43 -5.93
CA GLY A 74 -16.35 0.36 -6.77
C GLY A 74 -15.32 -0.24 -7.73
N ASN A 75 -14.20 0.44 -7.96
CA ASN A 75 -13.12 -0.03 -8.82
C ASN A 75 -12.26 -1.06 -8.06
N ALA A 76 -12.10 -2.25 -8.65
CA ALA A 76 -11.33 -3.35 -8.05
C ALA A 76 -9.86 -2.96 -7.76
N THR A 77 -9.21 -2.21 -8.66
CA THR A 77 -7.83 -1.73 -8.49
C THR A 77 -7.72 -0.79 -7.29
N ASN A 78 -8.68 0.13 -7.12
CA ASN A 78 -8.70 1.03 -5.96
C ASN A 78 -8.90 0.27 -4.66
N ILE A 79 -9.78 -0.75 -4.64
CA ILE A 79 -9.98 -1.61 -3.48
C ILE A 79 -8.71 -2.36 -3.11
N LEU A 80 -8.03 -2.96 -4.09
CA LEU A 80 -6.79 -3.70 -3.85
C LEU A 80 -5.67 -2.81 -3.31
N ASN A 81 -5.48 -1.63 -3.92
CA ASN A 81 -4.47 -0.67 -3.46
C ASN A 81 -4.81 -0.12 -2.07
N ALA A 82 -6.07 0.19 -1.80
CA ALA A 82 -6.52 0.63 -0.49
C ALA A 82 -6.34 -0.45 0.58
N ALA A 83 -6.59 -1.72 0.24
CA ALA A 83 -6.36 -2.86 1.15
C ALA A 83 -4.87 -3.11 1.39
N ALA A 84 -4.02 -2.96 0.38
CA ALA A 84 -2.56 -3.02 0.52
C ALA A 84 -2.05 -1.91 1.44
N LEU A 85 -2.56 -0.68 1.26
CA LEU A 85 -2.26 0.44 2.16
C LEU A 85 -2.72 0.14 3.59
N ALA A 86 -3.96 -0.29 3.77
CA ALA A 86 -4.53 -0.66 5.08
C ALA A 86 -3.68 -1.70 5.81
N SER A 87 -3.22 -2.74 5.09
CA SER A 87 -2.35 -3.77 5.66
C SER A 87 -0.98 -3.22 6.05
N SER A 88 -0.48 -2.25 5.32
CA SER A 88 0.85 -1.65 5.53
C SER A 88 0.88 -0.64 6.67
N VAL A 89 -0.26 -0.04 7.03
CA VAL A 89 -0.36 0.96 8.11
C VAL A 89 -0.79 0.39 9.46
N LYS A 90 -1.16 -0.88 9.51
CA LYS A 90 -1.77 -1.55 10.68
C LYS A 90 -1.01 -1.33 12.01
N ASN A 91 0.32 -1.25 11.95
CA ASN A 91 1.15 -1.13 13.14
C ASN A 91 1.57 0.32 13.46
N LEU A 92 1.22 1.31 12.64
CA LEU A 92 1.72 2.67 12.78
C LEU A 92 1.31 3.33 14.10
N LYS A 93 0.07 3.10 14.54
CA LYS A 93 -0.47 3.73 15.76
C LYS A 93 0.33 3.34 17.00
N SER A 94 0.65 2.05 17.14
CA SER A 94 1.32 1.48 18.32
C SER A 94 2.84 1.46 18.23
N SER A 95 3.41 1.99 17.15
CA SER A 95 4.85 1.88 16.87
C SER A 95 5.66 2.97 17.56
N ASP A 96 6.87 2.61 17.94
CA ASP A 96 7.87 3.52 18.49
C ASP A 96 8.48 4.44 17.42
N ARG A 97 9.37 5.34 17.87
CA ARG A 97 10.02 6.32 16.98
C ARG A 97 10.96 5.64 15.97
N ALA A 98 11.67 4.59 16.37
CA ALA A 98 12.62 3.89 15.49
C ALA A 98 11.87 3.21 14.33
N TYR A 99 10.77 2.53 14.63
CA TYR A 99 9.87 1.95 13.62
C TYR A 99 9.35 3.02 12.66
N LYS A 100 8.84 4.15 13.17
CA LYS A 100 8.30 5.23 12.34
C LYS A 100 9.36 5.86 11.43
N THR A 101 10.61 5.94 11.91
CA THR A 101 11.74 6.42 11.11
C THR A 101 12.06 5.49 9.94
N ASP A 102 12.14 4.20 10.18
CA ASP A 102 12.40 3.22 9.11
C ASP A 102 11.20 3.10 8.16
N TYR A 103 9.99 3.18 8.68
CA TYR A 103 8.78 3.25 7.88
C TYR A 103 8.78 4.46 6.95
N ALA A 104 9.17 5.65 7.44
CA ALA A 104 9.30 6.87 6.63
C ALA A 104 10.25 6.67 5.45
N LYS A 105 11.42 6.08 5.69
CA LYS A 105 12.40 5.78 4.64
C LYS A 105 11.82 4.84 3.59
N GLY A 106 11.11 3.80 4.03
CA GLY A 106 10.41 2.87 3.15
C GLY A 106 9.32 3.58 2.33
N LEU A 107 8.50 4.40 2.97
CA LEU A 107 7.43 5.17 2.35
C LEU A 107 7.94 6.09 1.23
N ILE A 108 9.02 6.82 1.49
CA ILE A 108 9.70 7.66 0.48
C ILE A 108 10.17 6.79 -0.69
N SER A 109 10.85 5.68 -0.40
CA SER A 109 11.36 4.76 -1.41
C SER A 109 10.27 4.17 -2.29
N GLY A 110 9.15 3.73 -1.70
CA GLY A 110 8.05 3.09 -2.42
C GLY A 110 7.16 4.05 -3.22
N SER A 111 7.07 5.29 -2.79
CA SER A 111 6.16 6.28 -3.38
C SER A 111 6.67 6.93 -4.67
N LYS A 112 7.91 6.65 -5.09
CA LYS A 112 8.52 7.19 -6.32
C LYS A 112 8.36 8.72 -6.42
N ASN A 113 8.88 9.45 -5.45
CA ASN A 113 8.86 10.92 -5.34
C ASN A 113 7.51 11.55 -4.98
N LEU A 114 6.44 10.78 -4.77
CA LEU A 114 5.18 11.32 -4.25
C LEU A 114 5.34 11.79 -2.81
N VAL A 115 6.06 11.01 -2.01
CA VAL A 115 6.47 11.36 -0.64
C VAL A 115 7.95 11.65 -0.63
N ASN A 116 8.35 12.69 0.07
CA ASN A 116 9.74 13.11 0.27
C ASN A 116 9.97 13.46 1.75
N GLU A 117 11.17 13.85 2.11
CA GLU A 117 11.51 14.17 3.50
C GLU A 117 10.65 15.29 4.08
N SER A 118 10.30 16.31 3.27
CA SER A 118 9.55 17.48 3.74
C SER A 118 8.09 17.17 4.07
N ASN A 119 7.45 16.22 3.36
CA ASN A 119 6.04 15.87 3.57
C ASN A 119 5.83 14.53 4.28
N SER A 120 6.88 13.72 4.47
CA SER A 120 6.77 12.36 5.02
C SER A 120 6.12 12.33 6.41
N SER A 121 6.43 13.29 7.27
CA SER A 121 5.85 13.37 8.63
C SER A 121 4.34 13.60 8.58
N SER A 122 3.89 14.53 7.75
CA SER A 122 2.46 14.82 7.57
C SER A 122 1.71 13.63 6.97
N VAL A 123 2.33 12.97 5.98
CA VAL A 123 1.75 11.76 5.37
C VAL A 123 1.66 10.62 6.39
N ILE A 124 2.68 10.39 7.22
CA ILE A 124 2.65 9.37 8.28
C ILE A 124 1.56 9.68 9.30
N SER A 125 1.38 10.92 9.68
CA SER A 125 0.29 11.33 10.59
C SER A 125 -1.08 11.01 9.98
N ALA A 126 -1.29 11.35 8.73
CA ALA A 126 -2.53 11.05 8.02
C ALA A 126 -2.76 9.53 7.85
N LEU A 127 -1.70 8.76 7.55
CA LEU A 127 -1.76 7.30 7.50
C LEU A 127 -2.04 6.66 8.86
N THR A 128 -1.56 7.27 9.95
CA THR A 128 -1.86 6.82 11.32
C THR A 128 -3.35 7.00 11.60
N SER A 129 -3.93 8.16 11.27
CA SER A 129 -5.38 8.39 11.40
C SER A 129 -6.19 7.43 10.51
N PHE A 130 -5.72 7.17 9.29
CA PHE A 130 -6.35 6.17 8.41
C PHE A 130 -6.33 4.77 9.03
N SER A 131 -5.27 4.39 9.74
CA SER A 131 -5.16 3.10 10.41
C SER A 131 -6.15 2.90 11.57
N GLU A 132 -6.79 3.98 12.04
CA GLU A 132 -7.79 3.94 13.11
C GLU A 132 -9.20 3.59 12.61
N LEU A 133 -9.42 3.65 11.29
CA LEU A 133 -10.69 3.24 10.70
C LEU A 133 -10.86 1.72 10.76
N ASP A 134 -12.10 1.26 10.76
CA ASP A 134 -12.37 -0.17 10.56
C ASP A 134 -12.14 -0.54 9.09
N LEU A 135 -10.96 -1.13 8.84
CA LEU A 135 -10.51 -1.56 7.53
C LEU A 135 -10.75 -3.05 7.27
N THR A 136 -11.47 -3.73 8.17
CA THR A 136 -11.65 -5.19 8.13
C THR A 136 -12.43 -5.62 6.89
N SER A 137 -13.49 -4.91 6.54
CA SER A 137 -14.31 -5.19 5.35
C SER A 137 -13.50 -5.03 4.06
N LEU A 138 -12.64 -4.01 3.99
CA LEU A 138 -11.76 -3.74 2.86
C LEU A 138 -10.74 -4.86 2.64
N THR A 139 -10.07 -5.30 3.71
CA THR A 139 -9.07 -6.37 3.62
C THR A 139 -9.68 -7.74 3.33
N LYS A 140 -10.85 -8.04 3.89
CA LYS A 140 -11.61 -9.27 3.59
C LYS A 140 -12.05 -9.31 2.12
N LYS A 141 -12.48 -8.18 1.57
CA LYS A 141 -12.92 -8.08 0.18
C LYS A 141 -11.76 -8.26 -0.78
N ALA A 142 -10.63 -7.65 -0.53
CA ALA A 142 -9.41 -7.83 -1.30
C ALA A 142 -8.94 -9.30 -1.32
N SER A 143 -9.02 -10.00 -0.18
CA SER A 143 -8.66 -11.43 -0.09
C SER A 143 -9.55 -12.35 -0.91
N LYS A 144 -10.83 -12.00 -1.12
CA LYS A 144 -11.78 -12.78 -1.94
C LYS A 144 -11.64 -12.50 -3.44
N SER A 145 -11.03 -11.36 -3.82
CA SER A 145 -10.85 -10.95 -5.22
C SER A 145 -9.75 -11.71 -5.96
N ASN A 146 -9.04 -12.63 -5.34
CA ASN A 146 -8.01 -13.47 -5.96
C ASN A 146 -8.54 -14.53 -6.94
N LYS A 147 -9.85 -14.62 -7.17
CA LYS A 147 -10.44 -15.35 -8.29
C LYS A 147 -10.81 -14.32 -9.36
N VAL A 148 -10.13 -14.43 -10.50
CA VAL A 148 -10.35 -13.73 -11.77
C VAL A 148 -11.84 -13.64 -12.11
N THR A 149 -12.53 -12.66 -11.56
CA THR A 149 -13.85 -12.24 -12.05
C THR A 149 -14.05 -10.77 -11.72
N THR A 150 -14.31 -10.02 -12.72
CA THR A 150 -14.44 -8.57 -12.86
C THR A 150 -15.57 -7.94 -12.01
N GLN A 151 -16.14 -8.65 -11.06
CA GLN A 151 -17.18 -8.13 -10.19
C GLN A 151 -16.82 -8.35 -8.73
N VAL A 152 -16.32 -7.26 -8.11
CA VAL A 152 -16.24 -7.16 -6.65
C VAL A 152 -17.67 -6.94 -6.14
N SER A 153 -18.45 -8.01 -6.08
CA SER A 153 -19.82 -7.99 -5.58
C SER A 153 -19.83 -7.94 -4.05
N GLY A 154 -20.50 -6.98 -3.49
CA GLY A 154 -20.68 -6.78 -2.07
C GLY A 154 -20.30 -5.36 -1.60
N THR A 155 -21.01 -4.84 -0.62
CA THR A 155 -20.80 -3.52 -0.04
C THR A 155 -19.57 -3.55 0.87
N ILE A 156 -18.68 -2.54 0.75
CA ILE A 156 -17.63 -2.29 1.75
C ILE A 156 -18.30 -1.47 2.84
N GLU A 157 -18.36 -2.03 4.04
CA GLU A 157 -18.78 -1.25 5.21
C GLU A 157 -17.84 -0.06 5.37
N ASN A 158 -18.39 1.11 5.62
CA ASN A 158 -17.64 2.36 5.73
C ASN A 158 -16.90 2.81 4.46
N ALA A 159 -17.30 2.35 3.26
CA ALA A 159 -16.67 2.73 1.99
C ALA A 159 -16.53 4.25 1.82
N SER A 160 -17.55 5.00 2.22
CA SER A 160 -17.56 6.46 2.15
C SER A 160 -16.48 7.08 3.07
N SER A 161 -16.38 6.62 4.31
CA SER A 161 -15.37 7.10 5.28
C SER A 161 -13.96 6.75 4.83
N ILE A 162 -13.76 5.54 4.30
CA ILE A 162 -12.48 5.10 3.74
C ILE A 162 -12.10 5.95 2.54
N ALA A 163 -13.04 6.15 1.60
CA ALA A 163 -12.80 6.97 0.41
C ALA A 163 -12.49 8.43 0.77
N SER A 164 -13.21 9.01 1.72
CA SER A 164 -12.99 10.38 2.19
C SER A 164 -11.62 10.54 2.84
N SER A 165 -11.24 9.61 3.71
CA SER A 165 -9.93 9.63 4.36
C SER A 165 -8.79 9.47 3.36
N LEU A 166 -8.91 8.53 2.41
CA LEU A 166 -7.93 8.37 1.34
C LEU A 166 -7.85 9.60 0.44
N SER A 167 -8.99 10.19 0.06
CA SER A 167 -9.01 11.42 -0.74
C SER A 167 -8.30 12.56 -0.03
N SER A 168 -8.51 12.73 1.28
CA SER A 168 -7.80 13.73 2.08
C SER A 168 -6.28 13.53 2.09
N ILE A 169 -5.83 12.27 2.15
CA ILE A 169 -4.40 11.94 2.05
C ILE A 169 -3.87 12.27 0.64
N LEU A 170 -4.62 11.91 -0.40
CA LEU A 170 -4.22 12.14 -1.79
C LEU A 170 -4.21 13.63 -2.16
N ASP A 171 -5.07 14.42 -1.53
CA ASP A 171 -5.10 15.87 -1.69
C ASP A 171 -3.85 16.59 -1.16
N MET A 172 -3.07 15.95 -0.30
CA MET A 172 -1.78 16.47 0.15
C MET A 172 -0.71 16.50 -0.95
N PHE A 173 -0.96 15.82 -2.09
CA PHE A 173 -0.02 15.71 -3.22
C PHE A 173 -0.45 16.54 -4.44
N LYS A 174 -1.23 17.57 -4.24
CA LYS A 174 -1.66 18.52 -5.27
C LYS A 174 -0.57 19.51 -5.64
#